data_6edb0e78844f1049f3593381474f3af4
#
_entry.id   6edb0e78844f1049f3593381474f3af4
#
_cell.length_a   1.000
_cell.length_b   1.000
_cell.length_c   1.000
_cell.angle_alpha   90.00
_cell.angle_beta   90.00
_cell.angle_gamma   90.00
#
_symmetry.space_group_name_H-M   'P 1'
#
loop_
_entity.id
_entity.type
_entity.pdbx_description
1 polymer ?
#
loop_
_entity_poly.entity_id
_entity_poly.type
_entity_poly.pdbx_seq_one_letter_code
_entity_poly.pdbx_strand_id
1 'polypeptide(L)'
;MSIKEPDQSVWNRFWQKKNDMDKVYPSSPSVLNAIKKNFKLEGLKVLEVGAGTGRDSAELARLGADVYVLDFAENSLKIVDALRAKENLYDNLKLVRGDAFKSPFPDCTFDLVFHQGLAEHFKDSLPLIQENYRILKHGGCCLCDVPQTVHPYTVIKHILIAMDKWFAGWEKQFTMSQLKKLMKDAGFKCEYAYGDWMRPNLFYRMLREFGFKVGVELPKYPLQGTVYQKAKDALLDALKSVPAMHYTQLSIGVIGRKP
;
A
#
# COMPACT_ATOMS: atom_id res chain seq x y z
N MET A 1 -17.94 15.00 -18.06
CA MET A 1 -18.09 13.57 -17.78
C MET A 1 -17.87 13.35 -16.30
N SER A 2 -18.83 12.74 -15.58
CA SER A 2 -18.65 12.37 -14.17
C SER A 2 -17.68 11.19 -14.13
N ILE A 3 -16.44 11.44 -13.70
CA ILE A 3 -15.45 10.38 -13.47
C ILE A 3 -15.95 9.55 -12.30
N LYS A 4 -16.31 8.29 -12.56
CA LYS A 4 -16.81 7.36 -11.54
C LYS A 4 -15.66 6.83 -10.69
N GLU A 5 -15.91 6.66 -9.41
CA GLU A 5 -15.03 5.85 -8.54
C GLU A 5 -14.92 4.44 -9.11
N PRO A 6 -13.73 3.81 -9.04
CA PRO A 6 -13.54 2.47 -9.57
C PRO A 6 -14.42 1.48 -8.78
N ASP A 7 -15.26 0.77 -9.51
CA ASP A 7 -16.13 -0.26 -8.96
C ASP A 7 -15.43 -1.64 -8.90
N GLN A 8 -16.10 -2.61 -8.31
CA GLN A 8 -15.60 -3.99 -8.18
C GLN A 8 -15.19 -4.61 -9.53
N SER A 9 -15.88 -4.27 -10.62
CA SER A 9 -15.60 -4.84 -11.94
C SER A 9 -14.25 -4.37 -12.51
N VAL A 10 -13.86 -3.12 -12.20
CA VAL A 10 -12.56 -2.54 -12.59
C VAL A 10 -11.43 -3.33 -11.91
N TRP A 11 -11.55 -3.53 -10.59
CA TRP A 11 -10.53 -4.24 -9.81
C TRP A 11 -10.45 -5.73 -10.14
N ASN A 12 -11.59 -6.40 -10.34
CA ASN A 12 -11.59 -7.80 -10.78
C ASN A 12 -10.90 -7.97 -12.14
N ARG A 13 -11.17 -7.07 -13.12
CA ARG A 13 -10.49 -7.10 -14.43
C ARG A 13 -8.99 -6.79 -14.30
N PHE A 14 -8.62 -5.86 -13.43
CA PHE A 14 -7.23 -5.53 -13.18
C PHE A 14 -6.45 -6.73 -12.65
N TRP A 15 -6.97 -7.39 -11.61
CA TRP A 15 -6.33 -8.55 -11.00
C TRP A 15 -6.40 -9.80 -11.88
N GLN A 16 -7.40 -9.94 -12.73
CA GLN A 16 -7.48 -11.03 -13.70
C GLN A 16 -6.34 -11.00 -14.74
N LYS A 17 -5.92 -9.81 -15.15
CA LYS A 17 -4.83 -9.62 -16.11
C LYS A 17 -3.44 -9.80 -15.50
N LYS A 18 -3.32 -9.85 -14.18
CA LYS A 18 -2.05 -9.88 -13.43
C LYS A 18 -1.85 -11.17 -12.67
N ASN A 19 -1.99 -12.30 -13.36
CA ASN A 19 -1.75 -13.64 -12.79
C ASN A 19 -0.30 -13.89 -12.38
N ASP A 20 0.63 -13.03 -12.79
CA ASP A 20 2.06 -13.14 -12.51
C ASP A 20 2.47 -12.04 -11.52
N MET A 21 2.75 -12.45 -10.27
CA MET A 21 3.16 -11.54 -9.20
C MET A 21 4.43 -10.75 -9.52
N ASP A 22 5.32 -11.31 -10.35
CA ASP A 22 6.57 -10.65 -10.74
C ASP A 22 6.37 -9.52 -11.75
N LYS A 23 5.25 -9.54 -12.47
CA LYS A 23 4.83 -8.47 -13.40
C LYS A 23 4.04 -7.36 -12.72
N VAL A 24 3.54 -7.58 -11.50
CA VAL A 24 2.95 -6.51 -10.69
C VAL A 24 4.07 -5.58 -10.24
N TYR A 25 3.80 -4.27 -10.23
CA TYR A 25 4.76 -3.29 -9.69
C TYR A 25 5.29 -3.77 -8.35
N PRO A 26 6.61 -3.71 -8.12
CA PRO A 26 7.14 -4.05 -6.81
C PRO A 26 6.44 -3.17 -5.80
N SER A 27 5.76 -3.78 -4.84
CA SER A 27 5.31 -3.06 -3.66
C SER A 27 6.53 -2.39 -3.04
N SER A 28 6.41 -1.13 -2.67
CA SER A 28 7.45 -0.50 -1.88
C SER A 28 7.54 -1.25 -0.54
N PRO A 29 8.71 -1.65 -0.06
CA PRO A 29 8.84 -2.26 1.25
C PRO A 29 8.60 -1.27 2.40
N SER A 30 8.20 -0.03 2.11
CA SER A 30 8.08 1.05 3.08
C SER A 30 7.02 0.76 4.14
N VAL A 31 5.87 0.21 3.76
CA VAL A 31 4.79 -0.19 4.67
C VAL A 31 5.30 -1.29 5.60
N LEU A 32 5.82 -2.37 5.04
CA LEU A 32 6.38 -3.49 5.81
C LEU A 32 7.51 -3.03 6.74
N ASN A 33 8.43 -2.20 6.27
CA ASN A 33 9.52 -1.66 7.07
C ASN A 33 9.02 -0.74 8.20
N ALA A 34 7.98 0.07 7.94
CA ALA A 34 7.35 0.90 8.97
C ALA A 34 6.69 0.03 10.04
N ILE A 35 6.01 -1.05 9.65
CA ILE A 35 5.42 -2.01 10.59
C ILE A 35 6.52 -2.69 11.41
N LYS A 36 7.52 -3.29 10.77
CA LYS A 36 8.64 -3.97 11.46
C LYS A 36 9.39 -3.06 12.45
N LYS A 37 9.50 -1.78 12.14
CA LYS A 37 10.18 -0.79 13.00
C LYS A 37 9.38 -0.46 14.26
N ASN A 38 8.05 -0.45 14.17
CA ASN A 38 7.19 0.10 15.22
C ASN A 38 6.45 -0.98 16.03
N PHE A 39 6.45 -2.24 15.57
CA PHE A 39 5.66 -3.32 16.20
C PHE A 39 6.50 -4.59 16.41
N LYS A 40 6.20 -5.30 17.51
CA LYS A 40 6.56 -6.71 17.69
C LYS A 40 5.51 -7.54 16.99
N LEU A 41 5.90 -8.40 16.06
CA LEU A 41 4.97 -9.08 15.15
C LEU A 41 4.41 -10.39 15.73
N GLU A 42 5.16 -11.07 16.57
CA GLU A 42 4.77 -12.35 17.17
C GLU A 42 3.41 -12.25 17.89
N GLY A 43 2.43 -13.01 17.43
CA GLY A 43 1.07 -13.03 17.96
C GLY A 43 0.24 -11.77 17.71
N LEU A 44 0.77 -10.77 17.00
CA LEU A 44 0.04 -9.55 16.67
C LEU A 44 -1.11 -9.86 15.71
N LYS A 45 -2.34 -9.45 16.05
CA LYS A 45 -3.49 -9.62 15.16
C LYS A 45 -3.61 -8.47 14.18
N VAL A 46 -3.36 -8.76 12.91
CA VAL A 46 -3.19 -7.76 11.86
C VAL A 46 -4.26 -7.90 10.79
N LEU A 47 -4.78 -6.79 10.27
CA LEU A 47 -5.63 -6.76 9.08
C LEU A 47 -4.99 -5.91 7.99
N GLU A 48 -4.84 -6.48 6.79
CA GLU A 48 -4.62 -5.73 5.55
C GLU A 48 -5.95 -5.52 4.83
N VAL A 49 -6.27 -4.25 4.53
CA VAL A 49 -7.48 -3.87 3.79
C VAL A 49 -7.12 -3.51 2.36
N GLY A 50 -7.76 -4.17 1.37
CA GLY A 50 -7.42 -3.97 -0.04
C GLY A 50 -6.04 -4.52 -0.41
N ALA A 51 -5.81 -5.78 -0.10
CA ALA A 51 -4.47 -6.38 -0.08
C ALA A 51 -3.80 -6.58 -1.44
N GLY A 52 -4.52 -6.49 -2.54
CA GLY A 52 -3.96 -6.68 -3.87
C GLY A 52 -3.25 -8.02 -4.05
N THR A 53 -1.94 -8.10 -3.87
CA THR A 53 -1.14 -9.34 -3.98
C THR A 53 -0.87 -10.02 -2.65
N GLY A 54 -1.16 -9.39 -1.50
CA GLY A 54 -0.94 -9.93 -0.17
C GLY A 54 0.52 -10.17 0.23
N ARG A 55 1.49 -9.57 -0.45
CA ARG A 55 2.93 -9.79 -0.18
C ARG A 55 3.33 -9.35 1.22
N ASP A 56 2.86 -8.20 1.66
CA ASP A 56 3.17 -7.68 2.98
C ASP A 56 2.50 -8.53 4.05
N SER A 57 1.24 -8.94 3.83
CA SER A 57 0.52 -9.88 4.69
C SER A 57 1.23 -11.22 4.81
N ALA A 58 1.72 -11.80 3.71
CA ALA A 58 2.45 -13.07 3.74
C ALA A 58 3.77 -12.93 4.54
N GLU A 59 4.49 -11.81 4.37
CA GLU A 59 5.71 -11.56 5.13
C GLU A 59 5.42 -11.37 6.63
N LEU A 60 4.35 -10.66 7.00
CA LEU A 60 3.94 -10.49 8.39
C LEU A 60 3.54 -11.85 9.01
N ALA A 61 2.83 -12.69 8.26
CA ALA A 61 2.46 -14.04 8.71
C ALA A 61 3.70 -14.92 8.93
N ARG A 62 4.71 -14.87 8.02
CA ARG A 62 6.00 -15.57 8.24
C ARG A 62 6.74 -15.11 9.49
N LEU A 63 6.54 -13.86 9.89
CA LEU A 63 7.15 -13.28 11.08
C LEU A 63 6.32 -13.50 12.36
N GLY A 64 5.31 -14.37 12.31
CA GLY A 64 4.54 -14.82 13.48
C GLY A 64 3.29 -13.99 13.78
N ALA A 65 2.89 -13.05 12.93
CA ALA A 65 1.63 -12.33 13.09
C ALA A 65 0.42 -13.21 12.68
N ASP A 66 -0.73 -13.01 13.34
CA ASP A 66 -2.04 -13.56 12.96
C ASP A 66 -2.70 -12.58 11.98
N VAL A 67 -2.53 -12.82 10.66
CA VAL A 67 -2.88 -11.89 9.61
C VAL A 67 -4.21 -12.23 8.96
N TYR A 68 -5.03 -11.22 8.81
CA TYR A 68 -6.25 -11.24 8.02
C TYR A 68 -6.09 -10.33 6.80
N VAL A 69 -6.67 -10.76 5.69
CA VAL A 69 -6.73 -9.99 4.44
C VAL A 69 -8.19 -9.77 4.10
N LEU A 70 -8.61 -8.52 3.99
CA LEU A 70 -9.93 -8.13 3.53
C LEU A 70 -9.84 -7.52 2.13
N ASP A 71 -10.50 -8.13 1.16
CA ASP A 71 -10.65 -7.55 -0.17
C ASP A 71 -12.05 -7.88 -0.72
N PHE A 72 -12.62 -6.98 -1.53
CA PHE A 72 -13.89 -7.26 -2.19
C PHE A 72 -13.69 -7.95 -3.55
N ALA A 73 -12.48 -7.82 -4.15
CA ALA A 73 -12.12 -8.40 -5.43
C ALA A 73 -11.73 -9.88 -5.28
N GLU A 74 -12.55 -10.77 -5.79
CA GLU A 74 -12.31 -12.21 -5.72
C GLU A 74 -10.97 -12.62 -6.37
N ASN A 75 -10.59 -11.97 -7.47
CA ASN A 75 -9.33 -12.28 -8.15
C ASN A 75 -8.10 -11.85 -7.33
N SER A 76 -8.18 -10.79 -6.55
CA SER A 76 -7.15 -10.44 -5.57
C SER A 76 -6.99 -11.54 -4.53
N LEU A 77 -8.10 -11.99 -3.92
CA LEU A 77 -8.07 -13.06 -2.92
C LEU A 77 -7.53 -14.38 -3.48
N LYS A 78 -7.81 -14.73 -4.74
CA LYS A 78 -7.23 -15.90 -5.41
C LYS A 78 -5.71 -15.82 -5.54
N ILE A 79 -5.16 -14.62 -5.80
CA ILE A 79 -3.70 -14.39 -5.84
C ILE A 79 -3.10 -14.60 -4.45
N VAL A 80 -3.72 -14.04 -3.42
CA VAL A 80 -3.26 -14.21 -2.04
C VAL A 80 -3.38 -15.66 -1.58
N ASP A 81 -4.44 -16.38 -1.99
CA ASP A 81 -4.62 -17.80 -1.67
C ASP A 81 -3.53 -18.66 -2.31
N ALA A 82 -3.20 -18.41 -3.58
CA ALA A 82 -2.08 -19.09 -4.24
C ALA A 82 -0.73 -18.84 -3.55
N LEU A 83 -0.49 -17.60 -3.07
CA LEU A 83 0.70 -17.25 -2.29
C LEU A 83 0.71 -17.99 -0.95
N ARG A 84 -0.42 -17.96 -0.23
CA ARG A 84 -0.63 -18.66 1.04
C ARG A 84 -0.37 -20.17 0.92
N ALA A 85 -0.89 -20.79 -0.16
CA ALA A 85 -0.69 -22.21 -0.44
C ALA A 85 0.79 -22.53 -0.73
N LYS A 86 1.44 -21.73 -1.58
CA LYS A 86 2.85 -21.89 -1.95
C LYS A 86 3.77 -21.83 -0.74
N GLU A 87 3.45 -21.00 0.24
CA GLU A 87 4.29 -20.75 1.41
C GLU A 87 3.80 -21.45 2.68
N ASN A 88 2.74 -22.24 2.59
CA ASN A 88 2.12 -22.98 3.72
C ASN A 88 1.75 -22.06 4.92
N LEU A 89 1.08 -20.95 4.64
CA LEU A 89 0.72 -19.93 5.64
C LEU A 89 -0.75 -20.02 6.09
N TYR A 90 -1.39 -21.20 6.00
CA TYR A 90 -2.82 -21.36 6.30
C TYR A 90 -3.20 -21.02 7.75
N ASP A 91 -2.32 -21.28 8.68
CA ASP A 91 -2.57 -21.01 10.11
C ASP A 91 -2.54 -19.51 10.42
N ASN A 92 -1.66 -18.76 9.76
CA ASN A 92 -1.34 -17.38 10.09
C ASN A 92 -1.85 -16.35 9.08
N LEU A 93 -2.40 -16.77 7.93
CA LEU A 93 -2.91 -15.88 6.89
C LEU A 93 -4.33 -16.27 6.49
N LYS A 94 -5.31 -15.46 6.86
CA LYS A 94 -6.74 -15.70 6.68
C LYS A 94 -7.33 -14.73 5.68
N LEU A 95 -8.13 -15.23 4.73
CA LEU A 95 -8.73 -14.44 3.66
C LEU A 95 -10.21 -14.22 3.95
N VAL A 96 -10.63 -12.96 3.84
CA VAL A 96 -12.02 -12.55 4.03
C VAL A 96 -12.47 -11.70 2.85
N ARG A 97 -13.56 -12.09 2.22
CA ARG A 97 -14.20 -11.25 1.20
C ARG A 97 -15.18 -10.31 1.86
N GLY A 98 -15.04 -9.00 1.63
CA GLY A 98 -15.93 -8.03 2.25
C GLY A 98 -15.69 -6.60 1.77
N ASP A 99 -16.55 -5.71 2.25
CA ASP A 99 -16.49 -4.28 1.99
C ASP A 99 -15.60 -3.60 3.04
N ALA A 100 -14.65 -2.79 2.58
CA ALA A 100 -13.73 -2.03 3.44
C ALA A 100 -14.45 -0.95 4.27
N PHE A 101 -15.63 -0.49 3.84
CA PHE A 101 -16.44 0.50 4.57
C PHE A 101 -17.37 -0.12 5.61
N LYS A 102 -17.62 -1.43 5.50
CA LYS A 102 -18.46 -2.19 6.41
C LYS A 102 -17.91 -3.61 6.54
N SER A 103 -16.77 -3.71 7.19
CA SER A 103 -16.07 -4.98 7.34
C SER A 103 -16.87 -5.95 8.23
N PRO A 104 -16.76 -7.26 8.01
CA PRO A 104 -17.50 -8.26 8.81
C PRO A 104 -16.88 -8.51 10.19
N PHE A 105 -15.96 -7.67 10.63
CA PHE A 105 -15.26 -7.86 11.90
C PHE A 105 -15.97 -7.11 13.05
N PRO A 106 -15.99 -7.71 14.25
CA PRO A 106 -16.45 -7.02 15.45
C PRO A 106 -15.58 -5.81 15.80
N ASP A 107 -16.12 -4.93 16.65
CA ASP A 107 -15.35 -3.83 17.23
C ASP A 107 -14.15 -4.37 18.01
N CYS A 108 -13.10 -3.58 18.12
CA CYS A 108 -11.92 -3.87 18.95
C CYS A 108 -11.29 -5.25 18.68
N THR A 109 -11.16 -5.66 17.42
CA THR A 109 -10.67 -6.99 17.02
C THR A 109 -9.18 -7.02 16.77
N PHE A 110 -8.60 -5.98 16.14
CA PHE A 110 -7.23 -5.96 15.64
C PHE A 110 -6.29 -5.08 16.46
N ASP A 111 -5.04 -5.47 16.50
CA ASP A 111 -3.95 -4.66 17.08
C ASP A 111 -3.39 -3.69 16.06
N LEU A 112 -3.35 -4.10 14.79
CA LEU A 112 -2.91 -3.30 13.64
C LEU A 112 -3.86 -3.49 12.46
N VAL A 113 -4.30 -2.38 11.87
CA VAL A 113 -4.96 -2.35 10.55
C VAL A 113 -4.09 -1.54 9.61
N PHE A 114 -3.83 -2.04 8.42
CA PHE A 114 -3.07 -1.29 7.43
C PHE A 114 -3.65 -1.43 6.02
N HIS A 115 -3.39 -0.43 5.20
CA HIS A 115 -3.63 -0.47 3.77
C HIS A 115 -2.62 0.40 3.02
N GLN A 116 -2.31 -0.02 1.81
CA GLN A 116 -1.44 0.69 0.88
C GLN A 116 -2.16 0.87 -0.45
N GLY A 117 -2.24 2.10 -0.93
CA GLY A 117 -2.82 2.35 -2.24
C GLY A 117 -4.34 2.07 -2.30
N LEU A 118 -5.09 2.38 -1.23
CA LEU A 118 -6.52 2.15 -1.15
C LEU A 118 -7.32 3.44 -0.97
N ALA A 119 -6.94 4.28 -0.02
CA ALA A 119 -7.75 5.46 0.37
C ALA A 119 -7.86 6.51 -0.74
N GLU A 120 -6.93 6.55 -1.68
CA GLU A 120 -6.92 7.45 -2.83
C GLU A 120 -8.03 7.18 -3.84
N HIS A 121 -8.59 5.98 -3.86
CA HIS A 121 -9.62 5.58 -4.80
C HIS A 121 -11.02 6.05 -4.42
N PHE A 122 -11.18 6.64 -3.23
CA PHE A 122 -12.46 7.11 -2.72
C PHE A 122 -12.49 8.64 -2.62
N LYS A 123 -13.58 9.28 -3.12
CA LYS A 123 -13.78 10.73 -3.00
C LYS A 123 -13.82 11.17 -1.55
N ASP A 124 -14.56 10.43 -0.73
CA ASP A 124 -14.54 10.53 0.72
C ASP A 124 -13.90 9.28 1.32
N SER A 125 -12.70 9.42 1.87
CA SER A 125 -11.96 8.33 2.51
C SER A 125 -12.21 8.29 4.03
N LEU A 126 -12.91 9.28 4.61
CA LEU A 126 -13.13 9.33 6.04
C LEU A 126 -13.91 8.12 6.58
N PRO A 127 -15.00 7.66 5.94
CA PRO A 127 -15.71 6.45 6.40
C PRO A 127 -14.85 5.19 6.41
N LEU A 128 -13.92 5.03 5.44
CA LEU A 128 -12.95 3.92 5.44
C LEU A 128 -12.06 3.96 6.69
N ILE A 129 -11.51 5.13 7.01
CA ILE A 129 -10.62 5.27 8.17
C ILE A 129 -11.38 5.13 9.49
N GLN A 130 -12.66 5.57 9.54
CA GLN A 130 -13.54 5.37 10.68
C GLN A 130 -13.88 3.88 10.90
N GLU A 131 -14.09 3.11 9.83
CA GLU A 131 -14.27 1.67 9.93
C GLU A 131 -13.01 0.98 10.47
N ASN A 132 -11.82 1.38 9.99
CA ASN A 132 -10.56 0.90 10.54
C ASN A 132 -10.42 1.25 12.04
N TYR A 133 -10.88 2.45 12.44
CA TYR A 133 -10.90 2.85 13.86
C TYR A 133 -11.85 1.97 14.68
N ARG A 134 -13.05 1.66 14.18
CA ARG A 134 -14.03 0.82 14.87
C ARG A 134 -13.46 -0.55 15.22
N ILE A 135 -12.85 -1.23 14.24
CA ILE A 135 -12.36 -2.60 14.39
C ILE A 135 -11.02 -2.71 15.13
N LEU A 136 -10.32 -1.61 15.37
CA LEU A 136 -9.10 -1.57 16.15
C LEU A 136 -9.39 -1.60 17.65
N LYS A 137 -8.59 -2.35 18.39
CA LYS A 137 -8.55 -2.31 19.86
C LYS A 137 -8.14 -0.92 20.35
N HIS A 138 -8.48 -0.58 21.60
CA HIS A 138 -7.86 0.57 22.27
C HIS A 138 -6.35 0.35 22.35
N GLY A 139 -5.56 1.37 22.05
CA GLY A 139 -4.11 1.27 21.90
C GLY A 139 -3.64 0.67 20.56
N GLY A 140 -4.55 0.10 19.76
CA GLY A 140 -4.25 -0.41 18.42
C GLY A 140 -3.92 0.70 17.42
N CYS A 141 -3.29 0.35 16.30
CA CYS A 141 -2.81 1.32 15.33
C CYS A 141 -3.38 1.09 13.93
N CYS A 142 -3.61 2.20 13.20
CA CYS A 142 -3.89 2.20 11.77
C CYS A 142 -2.69 2.76 11.01
N LEU A 143 -2.24 2.06 9.96
CA LEU A 143 -1.27 2.56 9.00
C LEU A 143 -1.97 2.80 7.67
N CYS A 144 -1.95 4.05 7.22
CA CYS A 144 -2.48 4.45 5.92
C CYS A 144 -1.33 4.97 5.04
N ASP A 145 -1.08 4.29 3.90
CA ASP A 145 -0.08 4.69 2.89
C ASP A 145 -0.78 5.04 1.58
N VAL A 146 -0.46 6.20 1.02
CA VAL A 146 -1.13 6.79 -0.15
C VAL A 146 -0.14 7.51 -1.07
N PRO A 147 -0.47 7.70 -2.37
CA PRO A 147 0.33 8.51 -3.27
C PRO A 147 0.39 9.97 -2.83
N GLN A 148 1.57 10.56 -3.00
CA GLN A 148 1.84 11.95 -2.63
C GLN A 148 1.53 12.91 -3.79
N THR A 149 0.96 14.09 -3.49
CA THR A 149 0.48 15.07 -4.48
C THR A 149 1.61 15.74 -5.28
N VAL A 150 2.72 16.08 -4.65
CA VAL A 150 3.74 16.99 -5.23
C VAL A 150 4.77 16.26 -6.10
N HIS A 151 4.77 14.93 -6.12
CA HIS A 151 5.75 14.16 -6.89
C HIS A 151 5.54 14.34 -8.41
N PRO A 152 6.61 14.51 -9.24
CA PRO A 152 6.48 14.71 -10.69
C PRO A 152 5.70 13.61 -11.41
N TYR A 153 5.78 12.37 -10.94
CA TYR A 153 4.98 11.25 -11.47
C TYR A 153 3.48 11.47 -11.30
N THR A 154 3.05 12.23 -10.29
CA THR A 154 1.65 12.58 -10.08
C THR A 154 1.08 13.42 -11.22
N VAL A 155 1.89 14.31 -11.79
CA VAL A 155 1.49 15.10 -12.98
C VAL A 155 1.22 14.17 -14.15
N ILE A 156 2.12 13.21 -14.42
CA ILE A 156 1.94 12.20 -15.49
C ILE A 156 0.68 11.38 -15.23
N LYS A 157 0.45 10.95 -13.99
CA LYS A 157 -0.74 10.20 -13.59
C LYS A 157 -2.02 11.00 -13.88
N HIS A 158 -2.08 12.28 -13.52
CA HIS A 158 -3.24 13.14 -13.79
C HIS A 158 -3.52 13.30 -15.29
N ILE A 159 -2.50 13.42 -16.12
CA ILE A 159 -2.65 13.45 -17.57
C ILE A 159 -3.27 12.12 -18.05
N LEU A 160 -2.78 10.98 -17.57
CA LEU A 160 -3.32 9.67 -17.94
C LEU A 160 -4.76 9.47 -17.45
N ILE A 161 -5.11 9.95 -16.25
CA ILE A 161 -6.48 9.93 -15.73
C ILE A 161 -7.39 10.79 -16.62
N ALA A 162 -6.97 12.00 -16.97
CA ALA A 162 -7.74 12.90 -17.84
C ALA A 162 -7.97 12.33 -19.26
N MET A 163 -7.04 11.50 -19.74
CA MET A 163 -7.12 10.79 -21.01
C MET A 163 -7.85 9.44 -20.94
N ASP A 164 -8.39 9.06 -19.77
CA ASP A 164 -9.00 7.73 -19.50
C ASP A 164 -8.05 6.55 -19.81
N LYS A 165 -6.75 6.77 -19.63
CA LYS A 165 -5.68 5.78 -19.84
C LYS A 165 -5.05 5.25 -18.55
N TRP A 166 -5.47 5.77 -17.40
CA TRP A 166 -4.99 5.26 -16.12
C TRP A 166 -5.75 4.00 -15.73
N PHE A 167 -5.03 2.94 -15.40
CA PHE A 167 -5.61 1.61 -15.18
C PHE A 167 -6.58 1.52 -14.00
N ALA A 168 -6.36 2.34 -12.97
CA ALA A 168 -7.18 2.36 -11.75
C ALA A 168 -8.35 3.36 -11.82
N GLY A 169 -8.57 4.00 -12.98
CA GLY A 169 -9.60 5.02 -13.14
C GLY A 169 -9.27 6.30 -12.36
N TRP A 170 -10.22 6.77 -11.55
CA TRP A 170 -10.03 7.98 -10.75
C TRP A 170 -9.26 7.70 -9.47
N GLU A 171 -8.32 8.58 -9.15
CA GLU A 171 -7.58 8.62 -7.90
C GLU A 171 -7.38 10.07 -7.44
N LYS A 172 -7.38 10.29 -6.14
CA LYS A 172 -6.84 11.52 -5.54
C LYS A 172 -5.45 11.24 -4.94
N GLN A 173 -4.70 12.31 -4.71
CA GLN A 173 -3.43 12.23 -4.01
C GLN A 173 -3.50 13.07 -2.74
N PHE A 174 -2.59 12.81 -1.82
CA PHE A 174 -2.58 13.46 -0.52
C PHE A 174 -1.25 14.20 -0.29
N THR A 175 -1.32 15.36 0.35
CA THR A 175 -0.18 15.90 1.06
C THR A 175 -0.09 15.24 2.44
N MET A 176 1.08 15.28 3.08
CA MET A 176 1.26 14.74 4.43
C MET A 176 0.29 15.39 5.44
N SER A 177 0.02 16.69 5.29
CA SER A 177 -0.92 17.40 6.15
C SER A 177 -2.36 16.93 5.97
N GLN A 178 -2.79 16.69 4.73
CA GLN A 178 -4.12 16.15 4.43
C GLN A 178 -4.28 14.73 4.96
N LEU A 179 -3.25 13.87 4.82
CA LEU A 179 -3.28 12.51 5.34
C LEU A 179 -3.36 12.51 6.88
N LYS A 180 -2.54 13.32 7.54
CA LYS A 180 -2.61 13.48 9.01
C LYS A 180 -3.94 14.04 9.47
N LYS A 181 -4.53 14.98 8.71
CA LYS A 181 -5.86 15.51 9.02
C LYS A 181 -6.92 14.41 8.92
N LEU A 182 -6.93 13.63 7.84
CA LEU A 182 -7.85 12.51 7.64
C LEU A 182 -7.79 11.51 8.82
N MET A 183 -6.58 11.15 9.24
CA MET A 183 -6.39 10.25 10.39
C MET A 183 -6.93 10.86 11.70
N LYS A 184 -6.68 12.16 11.93
CA LYS A 184 -7.18 12.86 13.12
C LYS A 184 -8.70 13.00 13.10
N ASP A 185 -9.30 13.32 11.96
CA ASP A 185 -10.75 13.46 11.80
C ASP A 185 -11.47 12.11 12.08
N ALA A 186 -10.80 10.98 11.85
CA ALA A 186 -11.27 9.65 12.23
C ALA A 186 -11.02 9.27 13.71
N GLY A 187 -10.35 10.12 14.49
CA GLY A 187 -10.10 9.91 15.93
C GLY A 187 -8.70 9.41 16.29
N PHE A 188 -7.79 9.24 15.32
CA PHE A 188 -6.44 8.74 15.60
C PHE A 188 -5.48 9.82 16.10
N LYS A 189 -4.59 9.45 17.01
CA LYS A 189 -3.39 10.21 17.36
C LYS A 189 -2.24 9.80 16.44
N CYS A 190 -1.80 10.69 15.54
CA CYS A 190 -0.68 10.40 14.62
C CYS A 190 0.63 10.32 15.39
N GLU A 191 1.31 9.17 15.35
CA GLU A 191 2.57 8.91 16.08
C GLU A 191 3.79 8.84 15.18
N TYR A 192 3.65 8.31 13.99
CA TYR A 192 4.76 8.13 13.05
C TYR A 192 4.32 8.51 11.63
N ALA A 193 5.21 9.17 10.90
CA ALA A 193 5.01 9.49 9.51
C ALA A 193 6.28 9.20 8.72
N TYR A 194 6.11 8.72 7.50
CA TYR A 194 7.20 8.38 6.60
C TYR A 194 6.77 8.61 5.15
N GLY A 195 7.72 8.47 4.25
CA GLY A 195 7.43 8.35 2.85
C GLY A 195 8.47 7.49 2.14
N ASP A 196 8.25 7.21 0.87
CA ASP A 196 9.18 6.44 0.05
C ASP A 196 9.34 7.05 -1.34
N TRP A 197 10.57 6.94 -1.86
CA TRP A 197 10.90 7.40 -3.20
C TRP A 197 10.67 6.30 -4.23
N MET A 198 10.35 6.72 -5.46
CA MET A 198 10.24 5.79 -6.58
C MET A 198 11.56 5.05 -6.81
N ARG A 199 11.53 3.73 -6.70
CA ARG A 199 12.66 2.84 -6.97
C ARG A 199 12.27 1.73 -7.98
N PRO A 200 12.96 1.59 -9.10
CA PRO A 200 13.91 2.53 -9.67
C PRO A 200 13.26 3.87 -10.03
N ASN A 201 14.06 4.91 -10.20
CA ASN A 201 13.54 6.24 -10.50
C ASN A 201 12.80 6.28 -11.85
N LEU A 202 11.99 7.34 -12.07
CA LEU A 202 11.14 7.46 -13.26
C LEU A 202 11.95 7.38 -14.56
N PHE A 203 13.09 8.04 -14.64
CA PHE A 203 13.93 8.04 -15.84
C PHE A 203 14.37 6.62 -16.22
N TYR A 204 14.86 5.84 -15.26
CA TYR A 204 15.27 4.46 -15.50
C TYR A 204 14.09 3.55 -15.86
N ARG A 205 12.91 3.78 -15.30
CA ARG A 205 11.68 3.06 -15.71
C ARG A 205 11.33 3.35 -17.17
N MET A 206 11.38 4.61 -17.58
CA MET A 206 11.15 4.99 -18.99
C MET A 206 12.20 4.36 -19.91
N LEU A 207 13.47 4.35 -19.52
CA LEU A 207 14.54 3.71 -20.27
C LEU A 207 14.30 2.19 -20.42
N ARG A 208 13.85 1.51 -19.36
CA ARG A 208 13.49 0.09 -19.43
C ARG A 208 12.32 -0.16 -20.38
N GLU A 209 11.27 0.63 -20.30
CA GLU A 209 10.12 0.52 -21.21
C GLU A 209 10.52 0.73 -22.68
N PHE A 210 11.39 1.70 -22.93
CA PHE A 210 11.94 1.92 -24.28
C PHE A 210 12.82 0.74 -24.71
N GLY A 211 13.74 0.27 -23.86
CA GLY A 211 14.57 -0.89 -24.13
C GLY A 211 13.73 -2.12 -24.49
N PHE A 212 12.68 -2.40 -23.72
CA PHE A 212 11.77 -3.53 -23.99
C PHE A 212 11.13 -3.42 -25.39
N LYS A 213 10.73 -2.21 -25.81
CA LYS A 213 10.13 -1.98 -27.15
C LYS A 213 11.11 -2.21 -28.30
N VAL A 214 12.42 -2.06 -28.07
CA VAL A 214 13.48 -2.31 -29.06
C VAL A 214 14.19 -3.65 -28.86
N GLY A 215 13.60 -4.55 -28.05
CA GLY A 215 14.12 -5.90 -27.81
C GLY A 215 15.29 -5.99 -26.83
N VAL A 216 15.55 -4.95 -26.04
CA VAL A 216 16.60 -4.92 -25.00
C VAL A 216 15.99 -5.01 -23.61
N GLU A 217 16.24 -6.09 -22.91
CA GLU A 217 15.80 -6.24 -21.51
C GLU A 217 16.85 -5.66 -20.55
N LEU A 218 16.50 -4.54 -19.91
CA LEU A 218 17.33 -3.94 -18.86
C LEU A 218 16.93 -4.49 -17.49
N PRO A 219 17.90 -4.75 -16.58
CA PRO A 219 17.60 -5.26 -15.24
C PRO A 219 16.70 -4.32 -14.45
N LYS A 220 15.86 -4.87 -13.57
CA LYS A 220 14.94 -4.07 -12.74
C LYS A 220 15.68 -3.12 -11.80
N TYR A 221 16.79 -3.57 -11.26
CA TYR A 221 17.67 -2.83 -10.34
C TYR A 221 19.13 -2.96 -10.80
N PRO A 222 19.66 -2.02 -11.60
CA PRO A 222 20.96 -2.18 -12.27
C PRO A 222 22.17 -2.20 -11.31
N LEU A 223 21.99 -1.65 -10.10
CA LEU A 223 23.06 -1.52 -9.11
C LEU A 223 22.80 -2.40 -7.86
N GLN A 224 21.88 -3.36 -7.96
CA GLN A 224 21.54 -4.22 -6.83
C GLN A 224 22.78 -4.97 -6.32
N GLY A 225 22.98 -4.94 -4.99
CA GLY A 225 24.12 -5.62 -4.33
C GLY A 225 25.41 -4.81 -4.27
N THR A 226 25.52 -3.69 -4.99
CA THR A 226 26.72 -2.83 -4.92
C THR A 226 26.81 -2.05 -3.60
N VAL A 227 28.04 -1.68 -3.19
CA VAL A 227 28.27 -0.82 -2.01
C VAL A 227 27.56 0.53 -2.16
N TYR A 228 27.57 1.10 -3.37
CA TYR A 228 26.86 2.34 -3.68
C TYR A 228 25.36 2.21 -3.41
N GLN A 229 24.73 1.12 -3.87
CA GLN A 229 23.29 0.93 -3.64
C GLN A 229 22.97 0.78 -2.15
N LYS A 230 23.78 0.03 -1.40
CA LYS A 230 23.62 -0.13 0.06
C LYS A 230 23.75 1.20 0.79
N ALA A 231 24.76 2.01 0.48
CA ALA A 231 24.96 3.33 1.08
C ALA A 231 23.79 4.29 0.74
N LYS A 232 23.37 4.30 -0.52
CA LYS A 232 22.22 5.08 -0.97
C LYS A 232 20.92 4.67 -0.25
N ASP A 233 20.65 3.37 -0.12
CA ASP A 233 19.45 2.88 0.55
C ASP A 233 19.47 3.23 2.04
N ALA A 234 20.61 3.11 2.71
CA ALA A 234 20.78 3.53 4.10
C ALA A 234 20.52 5.04 4.29
N LEU A 235 21.04 5.88 3.38
CA LEU A 235 20.77 7.32 3.40
C LEU A 235 19.29 7.63 3.20
N LEU A 236 18.65 7.01 2.21
CA LEU A 236 17.23 7.20 1.96
C LEU A 236 16.39 6.72 3.14
N ASP A 237 16.76 5.60 3.77
CA ASP A 237 16.08 5.10 4.96
C ASP A 237 16.19 6.05 6.16
N ALA A 238 17.34 6.70 6.33
CA ALA A 238 17.51 7.74 7.35
C ALA A 238 16.64 8.99 7.07
N LEU A 239 16.47 9.34 5.81
CA LEU A 239 15.75 10.55 5.38
C LEU A 239 14.24 10.37 5.26
N LYS A 240 13.73 9.15 5.15
CA LYS A 240 12.31 8.89 4.82
C LYS A 240 11.29 9.44 5.82
N SER A 241 11.69 9.64 7.08
CA SER A 241 10.85 10.19 8.13
C SER A 241 11.07 11.69 8.36
N VAL A 242 11.99 12.33 7.62
CA VAL A 242 12.29 13.76 7.75
C VAL A 242 11.15 14.55 7.10
N PRO A 243 10.47 15.46 7.83
CA PRO A 243 9.28 16.16 7.34
C PRO A 243 9.48 16.90 6.01
N ALA A 244 10.62 17.55 5.80
CA ALA A 244 10.93 18.27 4.56
C ALA A 244 11.02 17.32 3.35
N MET A 245 11.42 16.06 3.56
CA MET A 245 11.57 15.07 2.49
C MET A 245 10.23 14.52 2.00
N HIS A 246 9.15 14.62 2.80
CA HIS A 246 7.84 14.12 2.40
C HIS A 246 7.31 14.73 1.09
N TYR A 247 7.76 15.92 0.74
CA TYR A 247 7.38 16.60 -0.51
C TYR A 247 8.13 16.09 -1.76
N THR A 248 9.15 15.27 -1.58
CA THR A 248 9.94 14.68 -2.68
C THR A 248 9.65 13.19 -2.90
N GLN A 249 8.86 12.59 -2.01
CA GLN A 249 8.56 11.17 -2.02
C GLN A 249 7.36 10.84 -2.92
N LEU A 250 7.31 9.63 -3.44
CA LEU A 250 6.22 9.15 -4.30
C LEU A 250 4.98 8.75 -3.50
N SER A 251 5.19 8.06 -2.39
CA SER A 251 4.15 7.70 -1.42
C SER A 251 4.48 8.24 -0.03
N ILE A 252 3.46 8.42 0.76
CA ILE A 252 3.53 8.87 2.15
C ILE A 252 2.64 7.99 3.01
N GLY A 253 3.11 7.68 4.22
CA GLY A 253 2.36 6.88 5.18
C GLY A 253 2.31 7.53 6.57
N VAL A 254 1.22 7.27 7.27
CA VAL A 254 1.00 7.69 8.66
C VAL A 254 0.55 6.50 9.49
N ILE A 255 1.17 6.32 10.66
CA ILE A 255 0.68 5.43 11.71
C ILE A 255 -0.04 6.30 12.74
N GLY A 256 -1.31 6.01 12.96
CA GLY A 256 -2.14 6.63 13.98
C GLY A 256 -2.60 5.60 14.99
N ARG A 257 -2.52 5.96 16.28
CA ARG A 257 -2.98 5.13 17.41
C ARG A 257 -4.41 5.49 17.80
N LYS A 258 -5.23 4.49 18.02
CA LYS A 258 -6.54 4.64 18.68
C LYS A 258 -6.30 4.84 20.18
N PRO A 259 -6.72 5.96 20.78
CA PRO A 259 -6.61 6.18 22.24
C PRO A 259 -7.25 5.11 23.09
#